data_469e0240c66e2ea0e50304d4346c054e
#
_entry.id   469e0240c66e2ea0e50304d4346c054e
#
_cell.length_a   1.000
_cell.length_b   1.000
_cell.length_c   1.000
_cell.angle_alpha   90.00
_cell.angle_beta   90.00
_cell.angle_gamma   90.00
#
_symmetry.space_group_name_H-M   'P 1'
#
loop_
_entity.id
_entity.type
_entity.pdbx_description
1 polymer ?
#
loop_
_entity_poly.entity_id
_entity_poly.type
_entity_poly.pdbx_seq_one_letter_code
_entity_poly.pdbx_strand_id
1 'polypeptide(L)'
;MKLELSNKAQGIFVFRLDKNNYIKFCPERGGVITNWVSDGNEILYFDETRFMDKTKSIRGGIPILFPICGNLNTSSSVFGNGYLQLPQHGFARDLQWQYSFNENERFLCLFLNASKQTKKYYPFDFELKIEVTLKINSLEFEITINNKSYFAMPINFGLHPYFNVSDFKNLEFVDNPLNCQNQERNTISNTWDELNKINLGVDLLTYTCLLYTSPSPRD
;
A
#
# COMPACT_ATOMS: atom_id res chain seq x y z
N MET A 1 21.27 -3.49 -12.78
CA MET A 1 20.22 -3.95 -11.85
C MET A 1 19.93 -5.40 -12.11
N LYS A 2 19.49 -6.12 -11.10
CA LYS A 2 19.24 -7.57 -11.24
C LYS A 2 17.99 -7.95 -10.47
N LEU A 3 17.16 -8.77 -11.10
CA LEU A 3 16.00 -9.39 -10.48
C LEU A 3 16.35 -10.86 -10.18
N GLU A 4 16.20 -11.28 -8.95
CA GLU A 4 16.50 -12.63 -8.51
C GLU A 4 15.37 -13.17 -7.63
N LEU A 5 15.11 -14.47 -7.71
CA LEU A 5 14.22 -15.15 -6.78
C LEU A 5 14.95 -15.38 -5.45
N SER A 6 14.56 -14.68 -4.39
CA SER A 6 15.20 -14.75 -3.08
C SER A 6 14.72 -15.94 -2.25
N ASN A 7 13.42 -16.21 -2.26
CA ASN A 7 12.81 -17.31 -1.53
C ASN A 7 11.73 -17.98 -2.37
N LYS A 8 12.06 -19.13 -2.93
CA LYS A 8 11.15 -19.90 -3.80
C LYS A 8 9.88 -20.36 -3.08
N ALA A 9 10.00 -20.74 -1.82
CA ALA A 9 8.86 -21.23 -1.05
C ALA A 9 7.84 -20.12 -0.73
N GLN A 10 8.28 -18.89 -0.70
CA GLN A 10 7.47 -17.71 -0.39
C GLN A 10 7.09 -16.89 -1.62
N GLY A 11 7.65 -17.18 -2.81
CA GLY A 11 7.47 -16.36 -3.99
C GLY A 11 8.06 -14.96 -3.86
N ILE A 12 9.12 -14.80 -3.04
CA ILE A 12 9.77 -13.51 -2.79
C ILE A 12 10.91 -13.29 -3.77
N PHE A 13 10.86 -12.17 -4.46
CA PHE A 13 11.88 -11.72 -5.38
C PHE A 13 12.70 -10.58 -4.79
N VAL A 14 13.96 -10.46 -5.19
CA VAL A 14 14.83 -9.32 -4.88
C VAL A 14 15.05 -8.53 -6.14
N PHE A 15 14.81 -7.24 -6.05
CA PHE A 15 15.19 -6.25 -7.05
C PHE A 15 16.32 -5.40 -6.49
N ARG A 16 17.49 -5.45 -7.12
CA ARG A 16 18.74 -4.99 -6.53
C ARG A 16 19.45 -3.97 -7.42
N LEU A 17 19.83 -2.84 -6.84
CA LEU A 17 20.84 -1.94 -7.41
C LEU A 17 22.26 -2.47 -7.18
N ASP A 18 22.57 -2.77 -5.92
CA ASP A 18 23.82 -3.31 -5.43
C ASP A 18 23.61 -4.13 -4.15
N LYS A 19 24.67 -4.52 -3.46
CA LYS A 19 24.57 -5.34 -2.23
C LYS A 19 23.92 -4.63 -1.05
N ASN A 20 23.99 -3.29 -1.01
CA ASN A 20 23.47 -2.46 0.08
C ASN A 20 22.15 -1.77 -0.25
N ASN A 21 21.71 -1.81 -1.51
CA ASN A 21 20.52 -1.10 -1.99
C ASN A 21 19.63 -2.05 -2.78
N TYR A 22 18.54 -2.51 -2.16
CA TYR A 22 17.61 -3.43 -2.78
C TYR A 22 16.22 -3.38 -2.13
N ILE A 23 15.24 -3.89 -2.85
CA ILE A 23 13.94 -4.23 -2.31
C ILE A 23 13.66 -5.72 -2.46
N LYS A 24 12.82 -6.26 -1.57
CA LYS A 24 12.17 -7.55 -1.78
C LYS A 24 10.69 -7.33 -1.98
N PHE A 25 10.07 -8.14 -2.82
CA PHE A 25 8.64 -8.06 -3.08
C PHE A 25 8.04 -9.44 -3.33
N CYS A 26 6.73 -9.57 -3.06
CA CYS A 26 6.00 -10.81 -3.26
C CYS A 26 4.78 -10.57 -4.16
N PRO A 27 4.86 -10.88 -5.47
CA PRO A 27 3.73 -10.70 -6.38
C PRO A 27 2.57 -11.65 -6.06
N GLU A 28 2.85 -12.84 -5.55
CA GLU A 28 1.82 -13.84 -5.20
C GLU A 28 0.93 -13.42 -4.04
N ARG A 29 1.37 -12.43 -3.25
CA ARG A 29 0.64 -11.96 -2.09
C ARG A 29 0.60 -10.43 -2.05
N GLY A 30 -0.32 -9.86 -2.82
CA GLY A 30 -0.63 -8.44 -2.81
C GLY A 30 0.39 -7.54 -3.50
N GLY A 31 1.38 -8.07 -4.23
CA GLY A 31 2.45 -7.26 -4.79
C GLY A 31 3.28 -6.52 -3.73
N VAL A 32 3.18 -6.96 -2.47
CA VAL A 32 3.76 -6.26 -1.33
C VAL A 32 5.28 -6.16 -1.43
N ILE A 33 5.80 -4.96 -1.19
CA ILE A 33 7.24 -4.77 -0.94
C ILE A 33 7.48 -5.14 0.51
N THR A 34 8.21 -6.23 0.75
CA THR A 34 8.45 -6.77 2.10
C THR A 34 9.62 -6.11 2.79
N ASN A 35 10.66 -5.75 2.02
CA ASN A 35 11.88 -5.15 2.53
C ASN A 35 12.32 -4.00 1.61
N TRP A 36 12.89 -2.99 2.20
CA TRP A 36 13.63 -1.93 1.51
C TRP A 36 14.89 -1.66 2.29
N VAL A 37 16.02 -1.99 1.67
CA VAL A 37 17.36 -1.73 2.22
C VAL A 37 17.98 -0.58 1.45
N SER A 38 18.40 0.44 2.18
CA SER A 38 19.04 1.63 1.66
C SER A 38 20.36 1.83 2.41
N ASP A 39 21.45 1.87 1.68
CA ASP A 39 22.83 1.97 2.23
C ASP A 39 23.11 0.95 3.36
N GLY A 40 22.60 -0.27 3.16
CA GLY A 40 22.77 -1.38 4.11
C GLY A 40 21.81 -1.37 5.31
N ASN A 41 20.95 -0.35 5.45
CA ASN A 41 19.98 -0.23 6.53
C ASN A 41 18.60 -0.72 6.09
N GLU A 42 17.98 -1.59 6.89
CA GLU A 42 16.58 -2.01 6.66
C GLU A 42 15.63 -0.89 7.08
N ILE A 43 14.94 -0.33 6.10
CA ILE A 43 14.02 0.80 6.29
C ILE A 43 12.64 0.34 6.74
N LEU A 44 12.21 -0.86 6.30
CA LEU A 44 10.87 -1.36 6.59
C LEU A 44 10.90 -2.41 7.69
N TYR A 45 9.92 -2.34 8.58
CA TYR A 45 9.56 -3.44 9.46
C TYR A 45 8.77 -4.49 8.69
N PHE A 46 9.04 -5.77 8.93
CA PHE A 46 8.31 -6.87 8.32
C PHE A 46 8.20 -8.07 9.26
N ASP A 47 6.95 -8.50 9.54
CA ASP A 47 6.67 -9.71 10.32
C ASP A 47 6.63 -10.93 9.39
N GLU A 48 7.81 -11.52 9.18
CA GLU A 48 7.98 -12.69 8.31
C GLU A 48 7.18 -13.90 8.82
N THR A 49 7.16 -14.13 10.13
CA THR A 49 6.44 -15.26 10.73
C THR A 49 4.94 -15.17 10.45
N ARG A 50 4.38 -13.99 10.62
CA ARG A 50 2.97 -13.73 10.31
C ARG A 50 2.69 -13.80 8.81
N PHE A 51 3.63 -13.33 7.99
CA PHE A 51 3.51 -13.40 6.53
C PHE A 51 3.44 -14.82 6.00
N MET A 52 4.08 -15.80 6.65
CA MET A 52 3.99 -17.20 6.28
C MET A 52 2.60 -17.80 6.46
N ASP A 53 1.83 -17.29 7.39
CA ASP A 53 0.45 -17.69 7.64
C ASP A 53 -0.50 -16.94 6.71
N LYS A 54 -0.94 -17.59 5.62
CA LYS A 54 -1.83 -16.98 4.62
C LYS A 54 -3.24 -16.66 5.15
N THR A 55 -3.60 -17.15 6.34
CA THR A 55 -4.89 -16.84 6.97
C THR A 55 -4.87 -15.49 7.68
N LYS A 56 -3.68 -14.95 7.95
CA LYS A 56 -3.48 -13.68 8.65
C LYS A 56 -3.23 -12.53 7.69
N SER A 57 -3.68 -11.34 8.08
CA SER A 57 -3.33 -10.11 7.36
C SER A 57 -1.84 -9.84 7.42
N ILE A 58 -1.29 -9.24 6.36
CA ILE A 58 0.11 -8.80 6.31
C ILE A 58 0.35 -7.72 7.37
N ARG A 59 1.46 -7.84 8.11
CA ARG A 59 1.96 -6.83 9.02
C ARG A 59 3.40 -6.52 8.65
N GLY A 60 3.64 -5.31 8.17
CA GLY A 60 4.96 -4.88 7.70
C GLY A 60 5.05 -4.72 6.19
N GLY A 61 6.19 -4.24 5.73
CA GLY A 61 6.43 -3.88 4.35
C GLY A 61 5.59 -2.69 3.89
N ILE A 62 5.19 -2.69 2.63
CA ILE A 62 4.32 -1.67 2.02
C ILE A 62 3.12 -2.37 1.37
N PRO A 63 2.07 -2.74 2.13
CA PRO A 63 0.81 -3.22 1.57
C PRO A 63 0.15 -2.19 0.67
N ILE A 64 -0.42 -2.66 -0.44
CA ILE A 64 -1.14 -1.84 -1.42
C ILE A 64 -2.64 -1.91 -1.10
N LEU A 65 -3.26 -0.75 -0.90
CA LEU A 65 -4.66 -0.62 -0.55
C LEU A 65 -5.45 -0.15 -1.77
N PHE A 66 -6.38 -0.98 -2.22
CA PHE A 66 -7.26 -0.69 -3.37
C PHE A 66 -8.45 -1.66 -3.37
N PRO A 67 -9.66 -1.26 -3.74
CA PRO A 67 -10.05 0.09 -4.19
C PRO A 67 -10.47 1.03 -3.05
N ILE A 68 -10.21 0.68 -1.81
CA ILE A 68 -10.51 1.51 -0.63
C ILE A 68 -9.36 1.51 0.37
N CYS A 69 -9.25 2.60 1.15
CA CYS A 69 -8.41 2.71 2.33
C CYS A 69 -9.31 2.74 3.58
N GLY A 70 -9.05 1.86 4.55
CA GLY A 70 -9.91 1.73 5.74
C GLY A 70 -11.13 0.85 5.51
N ASN A 71 -12.20 1.12 6.24
CA ASN A 71 -13.48 0.43 6.15
C ASN A 71 -14.48 1.30 5.38
N LEU A 72 -15.35 0.66 4.59
CA LEU A 72 -16.53 1.34 4.10
C LEU A 72 -17.54 1.49 5.24
N ASN A 73 -18.04 2.70 5.40
CA ASN A 73 -19.20 2.91 6.25
C ASN A 73 -20.42 2.32 5.54
N THR A 74 -21.08 1.32 6.13
CA THR A 74 -22.19 0.59 5.56
C THR A 74 -23.37 1.45 5.11
N SER A 75 -23.47 2.66 5.64
CA SER A 75 -24.54 3.62 5.31
C SER A 75 -24.25 4.52 4.10
N SER A 76 -23.02 4.58 3.61
CA SER A 76 -22.60 5.59 2.61
C SER A 76 -22.07 5.04 1.28
N SER A 77 -21.91 3.74 1.13
CA SER A 77 -21.31 3.15 -0.07
C SER A 77 -22.35 2.63 -1.05
N VAL A 78 -23.12 3.55 -1.60
CA VAL A 78 -24.09 3.20 -2.66
C VAL A 78 -23.43 3.35 -4.01
N PHE A 79 -23.23 2.22 -4.72
CA PHE A 79 -22.89 2.22 -6.13
C PHE A 79 -24.05 1.64 -6.93
N GLY A 80 -24.70 2.47 -7.70
CA GLY A 80 -25.92 2.07 -8.40
C GLY A 80 -27.00 1.67 -7.39
N ASN A 81 -27.64 0.53 -7.63
CA ASN A 81 -28.69 -0.01 -6.76
C ASN A 81 -28.19 -1.00 -5.69
N GLY A 82 -26.87 -1.02 -5.36
CA GLY A 82 -26.28 -1.98 -4.45
C GLY A 82 -25.20 -1.41 -3.54
N TYR A 83 -25.02 -2.06 -2.40
CA TYR A 83 -23.92 -1.76 -1.48
C TYR A 83 -22.68 -2.59 -1.85
N LEU A 84 -21.53 -1.95 -1.95
CA LEU A 84 -20.27 -2.68 -2.08
C LEU A 84 -19.86 -3.25 -0.71
N GLN A 85 -19.72 -4.56 -0.63
CA GLN A 85 -19.15 -5.23 0.53
C GLN A 85 -17.68 -5.51 0.26
N LEU A 86 -16.83 -4.56 0.57
CA LEU A 86 -15.39 -4.71 0.46
C LEU A 86 -14.78 -4.98 1.83
N PRO A 87 -13.78 -5.86 1.92
CA PRO A 87 -13.01 -6.02 3.15
C PRO A 87 -12.27 -4.74 3.48
N GLN A 88 -11.88 -4.59 4.73
CA GLN A 88 -11.01 -3.49 5.17
C GLN A 88 -9.81 -3.34 4.24
N HIS A 89 -9.57 -2.13 3.74
CA HIS A 89 -8.50 -1.79 2.80
C HIS A 89 -8.64 -2.39 1.40
N GLY A 90 -9.82 -2.92 1.06
CA GLY A 90 -10.07 -3.53 -0.24
C GLY A 90 -9.42 -4.91 -0.39
N PHE A 91 -9.19 -5.31 -1.61
CA PHE A 91 -8.75 -6.66 -1.96
C PHE A 91 -7.34 -6.75 -2.56
N ALA A 92 -6.75 -5.64 -2.96
CA ALA A 92 -5.49 -5.65 -3.72
C ALA A 92 -4.34 -6.34 -2.99
N ARG A 93 -4.25 -6.13 -1.66
CA ARG A 93 -3.23 -6.72 -0.80
C ARG A 93 -3.33 -8.25 -0.62
N ASP A 94 -4.47 -8.84 -0.98
CA ASP A 94 -4.73 -10.27 -0.78
C ASP A 94 -4.74 -11.04 -2.12
N LEU A 95 -4.57 -10.35 -3.25
CA LEU A 95 -4.57 -10.95 -4.58
C LEU A 95 -3.16 -11.18 -5.10
N GLN A 96 -3.07 -12.08 -6.07
CA GLN A 96 -1.86 -12.25 -6.86
C GLN A 96 -1.76 -11.12 -7.90
N TRP A 97 -0.56 -10.54 -8.01
CA TRP A 97 -0.21 -9.52 -8.97
C TRP A 97 0.68 -10.09 -10.07
N GLN A 98 0.54 -9.57 -11.26
CA GLN A 98 1.50 -9.76 -12.31
C GLN A 98 2.65 -8.77 -12.14
N TYR A 99 3.83 -9.10 -12.65
CA TYR A 99 4.97 -8.19 -12.61
C TYR A 99 5.78 -8.29 -13.90
N SER A 100 6.45 -7.22 -14.23
CA SER A 100 7.49 -7.18 -15.24
C SER A 100 8.66 -6.35 -14.74
N PHE A 101 9.81 -6.60 -15.30
CA PHE A 101 11.04 -5.89 -14.97
C PHE A 101 11.69 -5.39 -16.26
N ASN A 102 12.05 -4.11 -16.29
CA ASN A 102 12.79 -3.52 -17.39
C ASN A 102 14.21 -3.19 -16.93
N GLU A 103 15.19 -3.97 -17.41
CA GLU A 103 16.61 -3.79 -17.05
C GLU A 103 17.17 -2.45 -17.51
N ASN A 104 16.72 -1.95 -18.68
CA ASN A 104 17.22 -0.71 -19.25
C ASN A 104 16.68 0.54 -18.53
N GLU A 105 15.42 0.49 -18.14
CA GLU A 105 14.73 1.62 -17.51
C GLU A 105 14.79 1.59 -15.97
N ARG A 106 15.29 0.48 -15.42
CA ARG A 106 15.58 0.31 -13.99
C ARG A 106 14.37 0.43 -13.07
N PHE A 107 13.20 -0.02 -13.49
CA PHE A 107 12.03 -0.08 -12.65
C PHE A 107 11.36 -1.48 -12.68
N LEU A 108 10.65 -1.74 -11.59
CA LEU A 108 9.77 -2.89 -11.44
C LEU A 108 8.34 -2.42 -11.70
N CYS A 109 7.62 -3.10 -12.59
CA CYS A 109 6.19 -2.90 -12.77
C CYS A 109 5.40 -4.00 -12.07
N LEU A 110 4.39 -3.59 -11.31
CA LEU A 110 3.37 -4.46 -10.72
C LEU A 110 2.02 -4.15 -11.38
N PHE A 111 1.25 -5.19 -11.70
CA PHE A 111 -0.04 -5.05 -12.38
C PHE A 111 -1.12 -5.84 -11.66
N LEU A 112 -2.28 -5.19 -11.48
CA LEU A 112 -3.51 -5.83 -11.03
C LEU A 112 -4.65 -5.41 -11.94
N ASN A 113 -5.28 -6.39 -12.58
CA ASN A 113 -6.39 -6.16 -13.49
C ASN A 113 -7.69 -6.69 -12.89
N ALA A 114 -8.81 -6.13 -13.34
CA ALA A 114 -10.12 -6.66 -13.03
C ALA A 114 -10.21 -8.14 -13.43
N SER A 115 -10.87 -8.93 -12.61
CA SER A 115 -11.04 -10.36 -12.79
C SER A 115 -12.46 -10.79 -12.38
N LYS A 116 -12.82 -12.03 -12.68
CA LYS A 116 -14.10 -12.59 -12.17
C LYS A 116 -14.17 -12.56 -10.65
N GLN A 117 -13.03 -12.67 -9.96
CA GLN A 117 -12.95 -12.61 -8.51
C GLN A 117 -13.21 -11.20 -7.98
N THR A 118 -12.55 -10.17 -8.56
CA THR A 118 -12.73 -8.78 -8.12
C THR A 118 -14.14 -8.26 -8.41
N LYS A 119 -14.73 -8.66 -9.56
CA LYS A 119 -16.06 -8.23 -9.97
C LYS A 119 -17.19 -8.70 -9.04
N LYS A 120 -16.98 -9.71 -8.21
CA LYS A 120 -17.94 -10.13 -7.18
C LYS A 120 -18.19 -9.06 -6.13
N TYR A 121 -17.18 -8.26 -5.83
CA TYR A 121 -17.20 -7.25 -4.77
C TYR A 121 -17.13 -5.83 -5.32
N TYR A 122 -16.54 -5.68 -6.51
CA TYR A 122 -16.27 -4.40 -7.15
C TYR A 122 -16.53 -4.52 -8.65
N PRO A 123 -17.77 -4.21 -9.12
CA PRO A 123 -18.23 -4.55 -10.45
C PRO A 123 -17.70 -3.60 -11.55
N PHE A 124 -16.44 -3.25 -11.47
CA PHE A 124 -15.78 -2.37 -12.42
C PHE A 124 -14.63 -3.08 -13.14
N ASP A 125 -14.43 -2.70 -14.39
CA ASP A 125 -13.24 -3.06 -15.14
C ASP A 125 -12.17 -2.02 -14.91
N PHE A 126 -11.01 -2.47 -14.47
CA PHE A 126 -9.89 -1.59 -14.16
C PHE A 126 -8.55 -2.23 -14.53
N GLU A 127 -7.57 -1.37 -14.74
CA GLU A 127 -6.15 -1.72 -14.76
C GLU A 127 -5.45 -0.84 -13.70
N LEU A 128 -4.75 -1.47 -12.79
CA LEU A 128 -3.88 -0.82 -11.82
C LEU A 128 -2.44 -1.21 -12.13
N LYS A 129 -1.63 -0.21 -12.44
CA LYS A 129 -0.19 -0.35 -12.66
C LYS A 129 0.56 0.45 -11.61
N ILE A 130 1.59 -0.14 -11.03
CA ILE A 130 2.52 0.53 -10.13
C ILE A 130 3.93 0.33 -10.65
N GLU A 131 4.61 1.42 -10.98
CA GLU A 131 6.02 1.43 -11.35
C GLU A 131 6.82 1.80 -10.11
N VAL A 132 7.75 0.93 -9.76
CA VAL A 132 8.59 1.08 -8.57
C VAL A 132 10.01 1.33 -9.03
N THR A 133 10.53 2.53 -8.78
CA THR A 133 11.92 2.91 -9.08
C THR A 133 12.73 2.94 -7.81
N LEU A 134 13.73 2.08 -7.74
CA LEU A 134 14.67 2.03 -6.62
C LEU A 134 15.88 2.93 -6.92
N LYS A 135 16.14 3.87 -6.02
CA LYS A 135 17.35 4.71 -5.99
C LYS A 135 18.13 4.44 -4.69
N ILE A 136 19.31 5.01 -4.56
CA ILE A 136 20.16 4.78 -3.37
C ILE A 136 19.40 5.18 -2.09
N ASN A 137 18.83 6.39 -2.05
CA ASN A 137 18.19 6.95 -0.86
C ASN A 137 16.67 7.14 -0.99
N SER A 138 16.05 6.59 -2.04
CA SER A 138 14.61 6.73 -2.24
C SER A 138 14.00 5.54 -2.95
N LEU A 139 12.73 5.32 -2.66
CA LEU A 139 11.86 4.38 -3.34
C LEU A 139 10.68 5.18 -3.89
N GLU A 140 10.58 5.25 -5.20
CA GLU A 140 9.56 6.04 -5.89
C GLU A 140 8.48 5.12 -6.45
N PHE A 141 7.23 5.57 -6.34
CA PHE A 141 6.06 4.86 -6.86
C PHE A 141 5.33 5.76 -7.84
N GLU A 142 5.15 5.29 -9.06
CA GLU A 142 4.24 5.89 -10.01
C GLU A 142 3.01 5.00 -10.16
N ILE A 143 1.84 5.52 -9.81
CA ILE A 143 0.59 4.78 -9.78
C ILE A 143 -0.31 5.22 -10.94
N THR A 144 -0.68 4.29 -11.78
CA THR A 144 -1.63 4.49 -12.87
C THR A 144 -2.87 3.63 -12.64
N ILE A 145 -4.03 4.27 -12.56
CA ILE A 145 -5.32 3.58 -12.40
C ILE A 145 -6.22 3.96 -13.58
N ASN A 146 -6.49 2.99 -14.42
CA ASN A 146 -7.34 3.15 -15.59
C ASN A 146 -8.72 2.56 -15.33
N ASN A 147 -9.75 3.39 -15.37
CA ASN A 147 -11.13 2.92 -15.44
C ASN A 147 -11.43 2.42 -16.85
N LYS A 148 -11.71 1.12 -16.99
CA LYS A 148 -12.11 0.48 -18.24
C LYS A 148 -13.63 0.25 -18.33
N SER A 149 -14.37 0.68 -17.32
CA SER A 149 -15.83 0.62 -17.31
C SER A 149 -16.43 1.82 -18.00
N TYR A 150 -17.68 1.66 -18.45
CA TYR A 150 -18.47 2.78 -19.01
C TYR A 150 -18.97 3.76 -17.96
N PHE A 151 -18.88 3.40 -16.67
CA PHE A 151 -19.40 4.18 -15.55
C PHE A 151 -18.25 4.75 -14.71
N ALA A 152 -18.54 5.80 -13.96
CA ALA A 152 -17.62 6.32 -12.96
C ALA A 152 -17.24 5.22 -11.95
N MET A 153 -15.95 5.00 -11.80
CA MET A 153 -15.38 4.01 -10.90
C MET A 153 -14.87 4.73 -9.65
N PRO A 154 -15.47 4.48 -8.50
CA PRO A 154 -15.01 5.08 -7.24
C PRO A 154 -13.79 4.38 -6.70
N ILE A 155 -12.78 5.14 -6.41
CA ILE A 155 -11.53 4.64 -5.86
C ILE A 155 -11.03 5.48 -4.71
N ASN A 156 -10.36 4.81 -3.78
CA ASN A 156 -9.46 5.40 -2.82
C ASN A 156 -8.22 4.49 -2.75
N PHE A 157 -7.11 4.98 -3.28
CA PHE A 157 -5.84 4.25 -3.33
C PHE A 157 -4.94 4.67 -2.17
N GLY A 158 -4.17 3.71 -1.63
CA GLY A 158 -3.17 4.02 -0.61
C GLY A 158 -2.04 3.01 -0.57
N LEU A 159 -0.93 3.46 0.00
CA LEU A 159 0.18 2.63 0.44
C LEU A 159 0.20 2.64 1.97
N HIS A 160 0.51 1.49 2.57
CA HIS A 160 0.54 1.33 4.03
C HIS A 160 1.94 0.93 4.52
N PRO A 161 2.94 1.83 4.43
CA PRO A 161 4.29 1.50 4.82
C PRO A 161 4.41 1.30 6.33
N TYR A 162 5.19 0.29 6.70
CA TYR A 162 5.62 0.03 8.07
C TYR A 162 7.10 0.37 8.18
N PHE A 163 7.41 1.51 8.73
CA PHE A 163 8.80 1.93 8.92
C PHE A 163 9.42 1.29 10.16
N ASN A 164 10.67 0.90 10.03
CA ASN A 164 11.48 0.39 11.14
C ASN A 164 12.07 1.58 11.90
N VAL A 165 11.45 1.94 13.01
CA VAL A 165 11.88 3.08 13.84
C VAL A 165 12.26 2.59 15.23
N SER A 166 13.42 3.05 15.72
CA SER A 166 13.92 2.68 17.05
C SER A 166 13.17 3.38 18.18
N ASP A 167 12.73 4.62 17.95
CA ASP A 167 11.92 5.42 18.88
C ASP A 167 11.00 6.35 18.09
N PHE A 168 9.72 6.38 18.43
CA PHE A 168 8.73 7.27 17.80
C PHE A 168 9.03 8.75 17.99
N LYS A 169 9.76 9.11 19.03
CA LYS A 169 10.21 10.50 19.26
C LYS A 169 11.13 11.02 18.17
N ASN A 170 11.75 10.11 17.40
CA ASN A 170 12.60 10.44 16.28
C ASN A 170 11.85 10.61 14.96
N LEU A 171 10.51 10.45 14.96
CA LEU A 171 9.69 10.70 13.79
C LEU A 171 9.40 12.19 13.65
N GLU A 172 9.81 12.74 12.52
CA GLU A 172 9.50 14.11 12.12
C GLU A 172 8.59 14.07 10.89
N PHE A 173 7.53 14.88 10.92
CA PHE A 173 6.64 15.07 9.78
C PHE A 173 6.93 16.44 9.19
N VAL A 174 7.41 16.47 7.95
CA VAL A 174 7.77 17.74 7.26
C VAL A 174 6.53 18.59 7.00
N ASP A 175 5.44 17.95 6.59
CA ASP A 175 4.13 18.59 6.41
C ASP A 175 3.15 18.00 7.43
N ASN A 176 3.00 18.67 8.57
CA ASN A 176 2.12 18.18 9.62
C ASN A 176 0.66 18.25 9.19
N PRO A 177 -0.04 17.12 9.04
CA PRO A 177 -1.47 17.15 8.95
C PRO A 177 -2.05 17.78 10.22
N LEU A 178 -2.94 18.75 10.07
CA LEU A 178 -3.52 19.48 11.19
C LEU A 178 -4.26 18.55 12.16
N ASN A 179 -4.81 17.44 11.65
CA ASN A 179 -5.55 16.46 12.43
C ASN A 179 -5.15 15.04 12.06
N CYS A 180 -5.21 14.15 13.03
CA CYS A 180 -5.12 12.71 12.84
C CYS A 180 -6.32 12.01 13.49
N GLN A 181 -6.67 10.84 12.94
CA GLN A 181 -7.67 9.97 13.55
C GLN A 181 -6.96 8.82 14.26
N ASN A 182 -7.20 8.72 15.56
CA ASN A 182 -6.82 7.54 16.32
C ASN A 182 -7.87 6.45 16.10
N GLN A 183 -7.51 5.39 15.41
CA GLN A 183 -8.43 4.31 15.03
C GLN A 183 -8.90 3.47 16.24
N GLU A 184 -8.04 3.28 17.22
CA GLU A 184 -8.36 2.50 18.42
C GLU A 184 -9.33 3.23 19.34
N ARG A 185 -9.15 4.53 19.47
CA ARG A 185 -9.99 5.38 20.32
C ARG A 185 -11.15 6.01 19.57
N ASN A 186 -11.16 5.91 18.24
CA ASN A 186 -12.11 6.56 17.33
C ASN A 186 -12.26 8.07 17.60
N THR A 187 -11.14 8.73 17.87
CA THR A 187 -11.07 10.17 18.12
C THR A 187 -10.33 10.88 17.02
N ILE A 188 -10.74 12.11 16.72
CA ILE A 188 -10.01 13.02 15.83
C ILE A 188 -9.42 14.10 16.71
N SER A 189 -8.12 14.30 16.63
CA SER A 189 -7.40 15.27 17.45
C SER A 189 -6.24 15.90 16.69
N ASN A 190 -5.64 16.92 17.31
CA ASN A 190 -4.43 17.51 16.79
C ASN A 190 -3.30 16.46 16.74
N THR A 191 -2.60 16.39 15.62
CA THR A 191 -1.54 15.39 15.39
C THR A 191 -0.47 15.41 16.49
N TRP A 192 -0.05 16.59 16.95
CA TRP A 192 0.96 16.72 18.00
C TRP A 192 0.49 16.21 19.35
N ASP A 193 -0.77 16.47 19.70
CA ASP A 193 -1.35 15.98 20.94
C ASP A 193 -1.44 14.48 20.99
N GLU A 194 -1.73 13.83 19.86
CA GLU A 194 -1.78 12.37 19.75
C GLU A 194 -0.38 11.74 19.74
N LEU A 195 0.58 12.31 19.03
CA LEU A 195 1.96 11.79 19.02
C LEU A 195 2.58 11.75 20.41
N ASN A 196 2.27 12.75 21.25
CA ASN A 196 2.73 12.80 22.64
C ASN A 196 2.04 11.80 23.58
N LYS A 197 0.90 11.23 23.13
CA LYS A 197 0.07 10.27 23.92
C LYS A 197 0.21 8.84 23.41
N ILE A 198 1.00 8.59 22.35
CA ILE A 198 1.14 7.25 21.78
C ILE A 198 1.69 6.28 22.82
N ASN A 199 0.92 5.22 23.05
CA ASN A 199 1.38 4.07 23.80
C ASN A 199 1.76 2.96 22.82
N LEU A 200 3.03 2.61 22.80
CA LEU A 200 3.58 1.58 21.92
C LEU A 200 2.85 0.24 22.10
N GLY A 201 2.30 -0.29 21.02
CA GLY A 201 1.59 -1.56 21.00
C GLY A 201 0.08 -1.47 21.23
N VAL A 202 -0.46 -0.30 21.55
CA VAL A 202 -1.90 -0.10 21.80
C VAL A 202 -2.52 0.87 20.81
N ASP A 203 -1.83 1.96 20.46
CA ASP A 203 -2.38 3.02 19.60
C ASP A 203 -2.01 2.83 18.14
N LEU A 204 -3.00 2.91 17.26
CA LEU A 204 -2.84 2.95 15.82
C LEU A 204 -3.28 4.32 15.32
N LEU A 205 -2.33 5.11 14.82
CA LEU A 205 -2.61 6.42 14.24
C LEU A 205 -2.72 6.30 12.72
N THR A 206 -3.77 6.87 12.18
CA THR A 206 -3.95 7.03 10.74
C THR A 206 -3.92 8.52 10.42
N TYR A 207 -2.97 8.91 9.60
CA TYR A 207 -2.92 10.26 9.05
C TYR A 207 -3.75 10.27 7.77
N THR A 208 -4.81 11.05 7.77
CA THR A 208 -5.56 11.29 6.54
C THR A 208 -4.92 12.49 5.84
N CYS A 209 -4.02 12.23 4.91
CA CYS A 209 -3.69 13.21 3.90
C CYS A 209 -4.90 13.30 2.97
N LEU A 210 -5.69 14.36 3.08
CA LEU A 210 -6.66 14.72 2.07
C LEU A 210 -5.89 15.19 0.85
N LEU A 211 -5.51 14.26 -0.01
CA LEU A 211 -5.21 14.59 -1.39
C LEU A 211 -6.52 15.05 -2.01
N TYR A 212 -6.71 16.37 -2.03
CA TYR A 212 -7.69 16.96 -2.92
C TYR A 212 -7.20 16.70 -4.34
N THR A 213 -7.70 15.66 -4.96
CA THR A 213 -7.76 15.62 -6.41
C THR A 213 -8.78 16.66 -6.78
N SER A 214 -8.33 17.86 -7.17
CA SER A 214 -9.21 18.80 -7.82
C SER A 214 -9.81 18.08 -9.03
N PRO A 215 -11.12 18.12 -9.24
CA PRO A 215 -11.69 17.61 -10.47
C PRO A 215 -11.02 18.37 -11.61
N SER A 216 -10.43 17.63 -12.55
CA SER A 216 -9.97 18.21 -13.81
C SER A 216 -11.17 18.96 -14.42
N PRO A 217 -11.05 20.26 -14.74
CA PRO A 217 -12.11 20.91 -15.48
C PRO A 217 -12.26 20.16 -16.81
N ARG A 218 -13.40 19.56 -17.02
CA ARG A 218 -13.78 19.09 -18.33
C ARG A 218 -14.33 20.31 -19.06
N ASP A 219 -13.62 20.72 -20.09
CA ASP A 219 -14.20 21.53 -21.14
C ASP A 219 -15.27 20.74 -21.90
#